data_8925df3b023bef5cdc57c1ba14ae0af9
#
_entry.id   8925df3b023bef5cdc57c1ba14ae0af9
#
_cell.length_a   1.000
_cell.length_b   1.000
_cell.length_c   1.000
_cell.angle_alpha   90.00
_cell.angle_beta   90.00
_cell.angle_gamma   90.00
#
_symmetry.space_group_name_H-M   'P 1'
#
loop_
_entity.id
_entity.type
_entity.pdbx_description
1 polymer ?
#
loop_
_entity_poly.entity_id
_entity_poly.type
_entity_poly.pdbx_seq_one_letter_code
_entity_poly.pdbx_strand_id
1 'polypeptide(L)'
;RRQRQMCIRDSEYMTTILSEYTEANNNMVELVICNNDGMAEGAITALKTAGYNASADKAIPVFGVDATDAAKELIAAGSMVGSIKQDAEGMAAAIALLAKNATSGAALMDGTDSYNVDDASAKIRIPYAVYTG
;
A
#
# COMPACT_ATOMS: atom_id res chain seq x y z
N ARG A 1 14.08 -9.73 7.55
CA ARG A 1 13.43 -10.76 8.40
C ARG A 1 12.03 -10.40 8.86
N ARG A 2 11.76 -9.17 9.32
CA ARG A 2 10.44 -8.73 9.84
C ARG A 2 9.35 -8.71 8.74
N GLN A 3 9.67 -8.21 7.56
CA GLN A 3 8.75 -8.13 6.42
C GLN A 3 8.36 -9.52 5.91
N ARG A 4 9.31 -10.46 5.86
CA ARG A 4 9.06 -11.85 5.46
C ARG A 4 8.13 -12.59 6.43
N GLN A 5 8.17 -12.28 7.74
CA GLN A 5 7.25 -12.84 8.73
C GLN A 5 5.85 -12.22 8.65
N MET A 6 5.72 -10.96 8.26
CA MET A 6 4.43 -10.34 7.96
C MET A 6 3.76 -11.01 6.76
N CYS A 7 4.44 -11.12 5.62
CA CYS A 7 3.88 -11.76 4.43
C CYS A 7 3.43 -13.22 4.67
N ILE A 8 4.14 -13.99 5.50
CA ILE A 8 3.73 -15.36 5.86
C ILE A 8 2.41 -15.35 6.63
N ARG A 9 2.27 -14.49 7.64
CA ARG A 9 1.01 -14.36 8.42
C ARG A 9 -0.14 -13.89 7.55
N ASP A 10 0.10 -12.95 6.65
CA ASP A 10 -0.92 -12.41 5.77
C ASP A 10 -1.39 -13.48 4.76
N SER A 11 -0.48 -14.32 4.27
CA SER A 11 -0.83 -15.47 3.44
C SER A 11 -1.64 -16.53 4.21
N GLU A 12 -1.28 -16.83 5.46
CA GLU A 12 -2.04 -17.74 6.33
C GLU A 12 -3.44 -17.19 6.63
N TYR A 13 -3.53 -15.88 6.91
CA TYR A 13 -4.80 -15.22 7.16
C TYR A 13 -5.72 -15.26 5.93
N MET A 14 -5.18 -14.94 4.76
CA MET A 14 -5.94 -15.02 3.51
C MET A 14 -6.34 -16.46 3.17
N THR A 15 -5.49 -17.44 3.44
CA THR A 15 -5.83 -18.86 3.29
C THR A 15 -7.02 -19.24 4.15
N THR A 16 -7.08 -18.75 5.38
CA THR A 16 -8.22 -18.97 6.28
C THR A 16 -9.50 -18.34 5.71
N ILE A 17 -9.44 -17.11 5.23
CA ILE A 17 -10.57 -16.43 4.57
C ILE A 17 -11.05 -17.26 3.38
N LEU A 18 -10.16 -17.72 2.52
CA LEU A 18 -10.49 -18.51 1.33
C LEU A 18 -11.04 -19.91 1.65
N SER A 19 -10.86 -20.41 2.87
CA SER A 19 -11.49 -21.65 3.32
C SER A 19 -12.96 -21.47 3.71
N GLU A 20 -13.35 -20.28 4.11
CA GLU A 20 -14.70 -19.92 4.54
C GLU A 20 -15.52 -19.29 3.41
N TYR A 21 -14.89 -18.44 2.60
CA TYR A 21 -15.49 -17.69 1.49
C TYR A 21 -15.11 -18.34 0.16
N THR A 22 -16.01 -19.16 -0.36
CA THR A 22 -15.77 -20.02 -1.52
C THR A 22 -16.89 -19.89 -2.58
N GLU A 23 -16.56 -20.22 -3.83
CA GLU A 23 -17.55 -20.35 -4.90
C GLU A 23 -18.64 -21.39 -4.54
N ALA A 24 -18.24 -22.49 -3.91
CA ALA A 24 -19.18 -23.56 -3.50
C ALA A 24 -20.22 -23.08 -2.48
N ASN A 25 -19.87 -22.10 -1.64
CA ASN A 25 -20.78 -21.50 -0.67
C ASN A 25 -21.54 -20.28 -1.22
N ASN A 26 -21.32 -19.94 -2.47
CA ASN A 26 -21.87 -18.75 -3.15
C ASN A 26 -21.60 -17.44 -2.41
N ASN A 27 -20.44 -17.32 -1.76
CA ASN A 27 -19.99 -16.17 -0.99
C ASN A 27 -18.50 -15.85 -1.24
N MET A 28 -18.00 -16.11 -2.44
CA MET A 28 -16.59 -15.92 -2.81
C MET A 28 -16.12 -14.47 -2.55
N VAL A 29 -14.83 -14.34 -2.20
CA VAL A 29 -14.14 -13.04 -2.14
C VAL A 29 -14.09 -12.43 -3.54
N GLU A 30 -14.55 -11.20 -3.69
CA GLU A 30 -14.60 -10.48 -4.98
C GLU A 30 -13.53 -9.38 -5.08
N LEU A 31 -12.98 -8.93 -3.95
CA LEU A 31 -12.02 -7.83 -3.85
C LEU A 31 -11.16 -7.99 -2.60
N VAL A 32 -9.87 -7.68 -2.72
CA VAL A 32 -8.93 -7.62 -1.61
C VAL A 32 -8.30 -6.24 -1.53
N ILE A 33 -8.44 -5.56 -0.41
CA ILE A 33 -7.79 -4.28 -0.12
C ILE A 33 -6.90 -4.46 1.09
N CYS A 34 -5.61 -4.20 0.92
CA CYS A 34 -4.60 -4.35 1.95
C CYS A 34 -4.07 -2.99 2.42
N ASN A 35 -3.71 -2.90 3.69
CA ASN A 35 -3.15 -1.67 4.28
C ASN A 35 -1.72 -1.36 3.80
N ASN A 36 -1.02 -2.34 3.26
CA ASN A 36 0.28 -2.17 2.62
C ASN A 36 0.54 -3.26 1.56
N ASP A 37 1.57 -3.06 0.76
CA ASP A 37 1.93 -3.97 -0.33
C ASP A 37 2.41 -5.34 0.16
N GLY A 38 3.10 -5.40 1.31
CA GLY A 38 3.52 -6.68 1.89
C GLY A 38 2.35 -7.60 2.24
N MET A 39 1.23 -7.02 2.74
CA MET A 39 -0.01 -7.77 2.94
C MET A 39 -0.62 -8.21 1.61
N ALA A 40 -0.60 -7.35 0.59
CA ALA A 40 -1.09 -7.70 -0.75
C ALA A 40 -0.29 -8.84 -1.38
N GLU A 41 1.04 -8.85 -1.25
CA GLU A 41 1.92 -9.95 -1.69
C GLU A 41 1.55 -11.28 -1.02
N GLY A 42 1.30 -11.26 0.30
CA GLY A 42 0.85 -12.42 1.07
C GLY A 42 -0.52 -12.92 0.59
N ALA A 43 -1.46 -12.02 0.38
CA ALA A 43 -2.80 -12.35 -0.12
C ALA A 43 -2.75 -12.93 -1.54
N ILE A 44 -1.96 -12.34 -2.45
CA ILE A 44 -1.76 -12.85 -3.82
C ILE A 44 -1.14 -14.26 -3.80
N THR A 45 -0.21 -14.51 -2.89
CA THR A 45 0.39 -15.85 -2.74
C THR A 45 -0.65 -16.89 -2.34
N ALA A 46 -1.53 -16.58 -1.41
CA ALA A 46 -2.62 -17.46 -1.00
C ALA A 46 -3.64 -17.66 -2.13
N LEU A 47 -4.02 -16.59 -2.83
CA LEU A 47 -4.93 -16.65 -3.98
C LEU A 47 -4.37 -17.55 -5.08
N LYS A 48 -3.10 -17.41 -5.45
CA LYS A 48 -2.44 -18.26 -6.45
C LYS A 48 -2.42 -19.73 -6.01
N THR A 49 -2.16 -20.00 -4.74
CA THR A 49 -2.19 -21.35 -4.17
C THR A 49 -3.58 -21.98 -4.25
N ALA A 50 -4.63 -21.17 -4.07
CA ALA A 50 -6.02 -21.59 -4.20
C ALA A 50 -6.54 -21.64 -5.66
N GLY A 51 -5.68 -21.33 -6.65
CA GLY A 51 -6.02 -21.38 -8.07
C GLY A 51 -6.61 -20.10 -8.65
N TYR A 52 -6.59 -18.99 -7.89
CA TYR A 52 -6.97 -17.65 -8.34
C TYR A 52 -5.73 -16.84 -8.79
N ASN A 53 -5.91 -15.75 -9.48
CA ASN A 53 -4.85 -14.82 -9.91
C ASN A 53 -3.64 -15.46 -10.63
N ALA A 54 -3.79 -16.70 -11.09
CA ALA A 54 -2.84 -17.38 -11.96
C ALA A 54 -3.17 -17.16 -13.45
N SER A 55 -4.42 -16.80 -13.74
CA SER A 55 -4.93 -16.46 -15.07
C SER A 55 -5.98 -15.35 -14.95
N ALA A 56 -6.25 -14.64 -16.04
CA ALA A 56 -7.20 -13.54 -16.06
C ALA A 56 -8.65 -13.98 -15.75
N ASP A 57 -9.02 -15.21 -16.13
CA ASP A 57 -10.40 -15.71 -15.97
C ASP A 57 -10.83 -15.91 -14.52
N LYS A 58 -9.87 -16.04 -13.60
CA LYS A 58 -10.09 -16.20 -12.15
C LYS A 58 -9.34 -15.15 -11.33
N ALA A 59 -9.20 -13.96 -11.89
CA ALA A 59 -8.50 -12.89 -11.20
C ALA A 59 -9.41 -12.20 -10.18
N ILE A 60 -8.99 -12.16 -8.92
CA ILE A 60 -9.59 -11.36 -7.86
C ILE A 60 -8.75 -10.09 -7.73
N PRO A 61 -9.35 -8.89 -7.86
CA PRO A 61 -8.63 -7.63 -7.76
C PRO A 61 -7.97 -7.47 -6.37
N VAL A 62 -6.67 -7.16 -6.36
CA VAL A 62 -5.91 -6.90 -5.13
C VAL A 62 -5.29 -5.51 -5.21
N PHE A 63 -5.44 -4.74 -4.13
CA PHE A 63 -4.88 -3.40 -3.96
C PHE A 63 -4.04 -3.32 -2.69
N GLY A 64 -2.98 -2.51 -2.74
CA GLY A 64 -2.09 -2.25 -1.62
C GLY A 64 -1.78 -0.77 -1.43
N VAL A 65 -0.82 -0.51 -0.57
CA VAL A 65 -0.28 0.83 -0.28
C VAL A 65 1.24 0.71 -0.15
N ASP A 66 1.98 1.69 -0.57
CA ASP A 66 3.41 1.99 -0.56
C ASP A 66 4.05 2.02 -1.95
N ALA A 67 3.50 1.32 -2.95
CA ALA A 67 4.07 1.15 -4.29
C ALA A 67 5.53 0.67 -4.23
N THR A 68 5.76 -0.41 -3.46
CA THR A 68 7.07 -1.06 -3.35
C THR A 68 7.50 -1.64 -4.70
N ASP A 69 8.79 -1.90 -4.87
CA ASP A 69 9.28 -2.48 -6.14
C ASP A 69 8.69 -3.87 -6.40
N ALA A 70 8.50 -4.68 -5.35
CA ALA A 70 7.82 -5.96 -5.47
C ALA A 70 6.34 -5.82 -5.90
N ALA A 71 5.61 -4.82 -5.35
CA ALA A 71 4.24 -4.55 -5.78
C ALA A 71 4.18 -4.06 -7.24
N LYS A 72 5.12 -3.24 -7.68
CA LYS A 72 5.22 -2.80 -9.09
C LYS A 72 5.42 -3.99 -10.04
N GLU A 73 6.25 -4.96 -9.65
CA GLU A 73 6.43 -6.21 -10.42
C GLU A 73 5.12 -7.02 -10.47
N LEU A 74 4.38 -7.12 -9.38
CA LEU A 74 3.09 -7.81 -9.33
C LEU A 74 2.03 -7.09 -10.17
N ILE A 75 2.04 -5.76 -10.20
CA ILE A 75 1.15 -4.96 -11.06
C ILE A 75 1.52 -5.17 -12.53
N ALA A 76 2.79 -5.09 -12.89
CA ALA A 76 3.26 -5.34 -14.25
C ALA A 76 2.96 -6.77 -14.72
N ALA A 77 2.96 -7.74 -13.81
CA ALA A 77 2.59 -9.13 -14.08
C ALA A 77 1.06 -9.38 -14.10
N GLY A 78 0.23 -8.35 -13.83
CA GLY A 78 -1.23 -8.48 -13.78
C GLY A 78 -1.77 -9.27 -12.58
N SER A 79 -0.93 -9.54 -11.58
CA SER A 79 -1.33 -10.24 -10.35
C SER A 79 -1.90 -9.31 -9.29
N MET A 80 -1.64 -8.01 -9.41
CA MET A 80 -2.12 -6.92 -8.57
C MET A 80 -2.64 -5.80 -9.45
N VAL A 81 -3.73 -5.15 -9.06
CA VAL A 81 -4.36 -4.10 -9.88
C VAL A 81 -3.68 -2.76 -9.68
N GLY A 82 -3.29 -2.44 -8.47
CA GLY A 82 -2.66 -1.17 -8.17
C GLY A 82 -2.26 -1.02 -6.71
N SER A 83 -1.48 0.02 -6.46
CA SER A 83 -1.05 0.43 -5.13
C SER A 83 -1.16 1.94 -4.97
N ILE A 84 -1.17 2.41 -3.74
CA ILE A 84 -1.12 3.84 -3.42
C ILE A 84 0.32 4.20 -3.08
N LYS A 85 0.95 5.02 -3.92
CA LYS A 85 2.31 5.53 -3.67
C LYS A 85 2.27 6.60 -2.58
N GLN A 86 3.09 6.43 -1.55
CA GLN A 86 3.45 7.49 -0.61
C GLN A 86 4.63 8.28 -1.17
N ASP A 87 4.55 9.62 -1.11
CA ASP A 87 5.64 10.49 -1.57
C ASP A 87 6.72 10.64 -0.49
N ALA A 88 7.61 9.66 -0.42
CA ALA A 88 8.71 9.63 0.55
C ALA A 88 9.69 10.81 0.36
N GLU A 89 9.91 11.25 -0.88
CA GLU A 89 10.78 12.40 -1.18
C GLU A 89 10.17 13.70 -0.69
N GLY A 90 8.87 13.92 -0.95
CA GLY A 90 8.14 15.09 -0.45
C GLY A 90 8.07 15.09 1.08
N MET A 91 7.86 13.94 1.72
CA MET A 91 7.92 13.81 3.18
C MET A 91 9.31 14.17 3.73
N ALA A 92 10.37 13.64 3.13
CA ALA A 92 11.74 13.92 3.55
C ALA A 92 12.11 15.42 3.37
N ALA A 93 11.71 16.03 2.26
CA ALA A 93 11.92 17.45 2.00
C ALA A 93 11.18 18.34 3.02
N ALA A 94 9.93 18.03 3.33
CA ALA A 94 9.16 18.74 4.34
C ALA A 94 9.80 18.62 5.73
N ILE A 95 10.23 17.42 6.13
CA ILE A 95 10.92 17.19 7.41
C ILE A 95 12.23 17.97 7.48
N ALA A 96 13.02 17.97 6.41
CA ALA A 96 14.28 18.69 6.35
C ALA A 96 14.08 20.21 6.48
N LEU A 97 13.03 20.77 5.84
CA LEU A 97 12.67 22.17 5.97
C LEU A 97 12.28 22.53 7.41
N LEU A 98 11.41 21.73 8.03
CA LEU A 98 10.98 21.96 9.43
C LEU A 98 12.17 21.85 10.40
N ALA A 99 13.04 20.87 10.21
CA ALA A 99 14.25 20.71 11.03
C ALA A 99 15.20 21.92 10.90
N LYS A 100 15.39 22.43 9.68
CA LYS A 100 16.18 23.64 9.43
C LYS A 100 15.57 24.85 10.16
N ASN A 101 14.26 25.06 10.04
CA ASN A 101 13.56 26.17 10.70
C ASN A 101 13.72 26.09 12.21
N ALA A 102 13.51 24.91 12.79
CA ALA A 102 13.65 24.67 14.23
C ALA A 102 15.07 24.96 14.73
N THR A 103 16.11 24.69 13.96
CA THR A 103 17.51 24.92 14.35
C THR A 103 17.99 26.35 14.10
N SER A 104 17.40 27.06 13.16
CA SER A 104 17.75 28.45 12.82
C SER A 104 17.03 29.50 13.67
N GLY A 105 16.01 29.08 14.46
CA GLY A 105 15.13 30.01 15.19
C GLY A 105 14.09 30.71 14.33
N ALA A 106 13.91 30.30 13.06
CA ALA A 106 12.82 30.73 12.21
C ALA A 106 11.46 30.18 12.70
N ALA A 107 10.36 30.74 12.21
CA ALA A 107 9.05 30.16 12.44
C ALA A 107 8.99 28.74 11.85
N LEU A 108 8.46 27.75 12.60
CA LEU A 108 8.52 26.35 12.19
C LEU A 108 7.95 26.10 10.79
N MET A 109 6.86 26.80 10.44
CA MET A 109 6.19 26.67 9.14
C MET A 109 6.68 27.66 8.07
N ASP A 110 7.79 28.36 8.29
CA ASP A 110 8.36 29.29 7.30
C ASP A 110 8.78 28.55 6.03
N GLY A 111 8.42 29.12 4.86
CA GLY A 111 8.74 28.51 3.54
C GLY A 111 7.91 27.27 3.20
N THR A 112 6.81 27.01 3.89
CA THR A 112 5.92 25.84 3.60
C THR A 112 4.81 26.15 2.60
N ASP A 113 4.80 27.30 1.95
CA ASP A 113 3.74 27.79 1.04
C ASP A 113 3.46 26.84 -0.15
N SER A 114 4.46 26.04 -0.54
CA SER A 114 4.32 25.04 -1.61
C SER A 114 3.64 23.75 -1.18
N TYR A 115 3.41 23.57 0.12
CA TYR A 115 2.77 22.38 0.66
C TYR A 115 1.31 22.63 1.02
N ASN A 116 0.52 21.59 1.10
CA ASN A 116 -0.82 21.66 1.65
C ASN A 116 -0.75 21.71 3.18
N VAL A 117 -0.84 22.92 3.73
CA VAL A 117 -0.74 23.19 5.17
C VAL A 117 -2.13 23.24 5.79
N ASP A 118 -2.30 22.56 6.91
CA ASP A 118 -3.46 22.67 7.77
C ASP A 118 -3.08 23.61 8.94
N ASP A 119 -3.41 24.87 8.81
CA ASP A 119 -3.04 25.92 9.78
C ASP A 119 -3.66 25.68 11.16
N ALA A 120 -4.84 25.07 11.23
CA ALA A 120 -5.52 24.80 12.50
C ALA A 120 -4.79 23.77 13.37
N SER A 121 -4.00 22.87 12.75
CA SER A 121 -3.30 21.80 13.41
C SER A 121 -1.78 21.83 13.19
N ALA A 122 -1.24 22.86 12.53
CA ALA A 122 0.18 22.98 12.15
C ALA A 122 0.72 21.69 11.48
N LYS A 123 -0.01 21.18 10.50
CA LYS A 123 0.35 19.93 9.78
C LYS A 123 0.61 20.22 8.32
N ILE A 124 1.64 19.60 7.79
CA ILE A 124 1.88 19.51 6.34
C ILE A 124 1.30 18.18 5.85
N ARG A 125 0.45 18.24 4.83
CA ARG A 125 -0.14 17.06 4.19
C ARG A 125 0.56 16.81 2.87
N ILE A 126 1.25 15.68 2.78
CA ILE A 126 1.86 15.20 1.53
C ILE A 126 0.83 14.30 0.83
N PRO A 127 0.43 14.62 -0.41
CA PRO A 127 -0.59 13.86 -1.12
C PRO A 127 -0.07 12.46 -1.49
N TYR A 128 -1.00 11.52 -1.52
CA TYR A 128 -0.76 10.19 -2.10
C TYR A 128 -1.01 10.20 -3.60
N ALA A 129 -0.40 9.28 -4.32
CA ALA A 129 -0.62 9.08 -5.75
C ALA A 129 -1.03 7.63 -6.04
N VAL A 130 -1.92 7.45 -7.02
CA VAL A 130 -2.28 6.11 -7.52
C VAL A 130 -1.15 5.58 -8.40
N TYR A 131 -0.83 4.31 -8.24
CA TYR A 131 0.11 3.57 -9.09
C TYR A 131 -0.57 2.33 -9.66
N THR A 132 -0.68 2.25 -10.98
CA THR A 132 -1.32 1.14 -11.71
C THR A 132 -0.45 0.55 -12.83
N GLY A 133 0.83 0.94 -12.86
CA GLY A 133 1.79 0.60 -13.92
C GLY A 133 2.09 1.73 -14.86
#